data_68f998ca740c778944cdf1b090081d8e
#
_entry.id   68f998ca740c778944cdf1b090081d8e
#
_cell.length_a   1.000
_cell.length_b   1.000
_cell.length_c   1.000
_cell.angle_alpha   90.00
_cell.angle_beta   90.00
_cell.angle_gamma   90.00
#
_symmetry.space_group_name_H-M   'P 1'
#
loop_
_entity.id
_entity.type
_entity.pdbx_description
1 polymer ?
#
loop_
_entity_poly.entity_id
_entity_poly.type
_entity_poly.pdbx_seq_one_letter_code
_entity_poly.pdbx_strand_id
1 'polypeptide(L)'
;MDQKVNDDEIDLRALIAVLLNHWKLILSMLLLGLLGGIYYAQSATPIYKTNSLIQVDKKSSGVSALGADVADLLNAQDGSAQTEVEIINSRMILWPVINQLHLDLNVNQLKDSFLDKLLIKKNVLVSHTENGVGNLKVGLWIAEFNVPLAYQNKNFVLTAIDSQNFKLISPDGAEFTGKVATASRFKTSAGNIDIQVTSLAPGYSYNLSKLTPAKAIENLRKNLAVAEKGKQTGILDASLTGANQDEITHTLTRIVKMYETQNLDKSSAETTKTLASVSYTHLTL
;
A
#
# COMPACT_ATOMS: atom_id res chain seq x y z
N MET A 1 73.53 22.92 23.36
CA MET A 1 72.67 21.93 22.79
C MET A 1 71.26 22.40 23.09
N ASP A 2 70.70 23.24 22.22
CA ASP A 2 69.34 23.78 22.36
C ASP A 2 68.39 22.82 21.70
N GLN A 3 67.52 22.15 22.48
CA GLN A 3 66.37 21.40 21.98
C GLN A 3 65.30 22.41 21.55
N LYS A 4 65.16 22.52 20.23
CA LYS A 4 64.00 23.18 19.61
C LYS A 4 62.76 22.39 20.03
N VAL A 5 62.00 22.95 20.96
CA VAL A 5 60.60 22.51 21.21
C VAL A 5 59.81 22.85 19.96
N ASN A 6 59.37 21.84 19.22
CA ASN A 6 58.36 22.00 18.18
C ASN A 6 57.04 22.28 18.90
N ASP A 7 56.69 23.54 19.07
CA ASP A 7 55.32 23.91 19.35
C ASP A 7 54.49 23.56 18.11
N ASP A 8 53.64 22.54 18.23
CA ASP A 8 52.58 22.21 17.27
C ASP A 8 51.49 23.30 17.32
N GLU A 9 51.89 24.56 17.12
CA GLU A 9 50.93 25.65 16.91
C GLU A 9 50.37 25.54 15.49
N ILE A 10 49.07 25.19 15.40
CA ILE A 10 48.35 25.19 14.13
C ILE A 10 48.28 26.63 13.63
N ASP A 11 49.11 26.96 12.61
CA ASP A 11 49.12 28.28 12.00
C ASP A 11 47.80 28.50 11.21
N LEU A 12 46.85 29.12 11.87
CA LEU A 12 45.53 29.49 11.30
C LEU A 12 45.67 30.35 10.03
N ARG A 13 46.75 31.15 9.90
CA ARG A 13 46.97 31.98 8.72
C ARG A 13 47.40 31.12 7.52
N ALA A 14 48.23 30.12 7.73
CA ALA A 14 48.62 29.17 6.70
C ALA A 14 47.44 28.35 6.22
N LEU A 15 46.55 27.93 7.14
CA LEU A 15 45.33 27.18 6.84
C LEU A 15 44.33 28.00 6.00
N ILE A 16 44.13 29.28 6.35
CA ILE A 16 43.27 30.21 5.59
C ILE A 16 43.88 30.49 4.20
N ALA A 17 45.20 30.64 4.10
CA ALA A 17 45.86 30.85 2.82
C ALA A 17 45.71 29.66 1.87
N VAL A 18 45.81 28.43 2.37
CA VAL A 18 45.58 27.20 1.59
C VAL A 18 44.10 27.13 1.14
N LEU A 19 43.15 27.48 2.03
CA LEU A 19 41.76 27.51 1.72
C LEU A 19 41.43 28.52 0.60
N LEU A 20 41.97 29.73 0.70
CA LEU A 20 41.83 30.79 -0.30
C LEU A 20 42.50 30.44 -1.63
N ASN A 21 43.63 29.74 -1.61
CA ASN A 21 44.31 29.31 -2.83
C ASN A 21 43.53 28.23 -3.59
N HIS A 22 42.78 27.39 -2.88
CA HIS A 22 41.97 26.29 -3.46
C HIS A 22 40.49 26.59 -3.51
N TRP A 23 40.07 27.85 -3.37
CA TRP A 23 38.66 28.23 -3.29
C TRP A 23 37.81 27.75 -4.48
N LYS A 24 38.42 27.70 -5.71
CA LYS A 24 37.77 27.20 -6.92
C LYS A 24 37.42 25.70 -6.81
N LEU A 25 38.31 24.92 -6.21
CA LEU A 25 38.10 23.48 -5.99
C LEU A 25 37.02 23.26 -4.94
N ILE A 26 37.05 24.03 -3.86
CA ILE A 26 36.01 23.98 -2.81
C ILE A 26 34.64 24.38 -3.38
N LEU A 27 34.58 25.47 -4.16
CA LEU A 27 33.36 25.91 -4.80
C LEU A 27 32.80 24.87 -5.79
N SER A 28 33.69 24.23 -6.59
CA SER A 28 33.26 23.19 -7.52
C SER A 28 32.70 21.96 -6.80
N MET A 29 33.33 21.53 -5.70
CA MET A 29 32.86 20.43 -4.86
C MET A 29 31.51 20.76 -4.18
N LEU A 30 31.38 21.99 -3.68
CA LEU A 30 30.14 22.48 -3.08
C LEU A 30 28.98 22.51 -4.11
N LEU A 31 29.26 22.99 -5.32
CA LEU A 31 28.30 23.04 -6.41
C LEU A 31 27.86 21.63 -6.87
N LEU A 32 28.83 20.71 -6.93
CA LEU A 32 28.56 19.31 -7.28
C LEU A 32 27.75 18.60 -6.20
N GLY A 33 28.04 18.86 -4.92
CA GLY A 33 27.26 18.37 -3.80
C GLY A 33 25.84 18.93 -3.77
N LEU A 34 25.67 20.23 -4.08
CA LEU A 34 24.38 20.90 -4.16
C LEU A 34 23.53 20.32 -5.31
N LEU A 35 24.12 20.14 -6.49
CA LEU A 35 23.45 19.50 -7.62
C LEU A 35 23.03 18.07 -7.30
N GLY A 36 23.92 17.28 -6.67
CA GLY A 36 23.62 15.93 -6.20
C GLY A 36 22.49 15.90 -5.16
N GLY A 37 22.49 16.84 -4.22
CA GLY A 37 21.44 16.98 -3.21
C GLY A 37 20.07 17.34 -3.81
N ILE A 38 20.05 18.29 -4.75
CA ILE A 38 18.81 18.65 -5.48
C ILE A 38 18.30 17.46 -6.29
N TYR A 39 19.19 16.75 -6.98
CA TYR A 39 18.85 15.54 -7.72
C TYR A 39 18.23 14.48 -6.81
N TYR A 40 18.85 14.20 -5.67
CA TYR A 40 18.34 13.24 -4.69
C TYR A 40 16.98 13.68 -4.14
N ALA A 41 16.83 14.93 -3.75
CA ALA A 41 15.58 15.45 -3.19
C ALA A 41 14.39 15.38 -4.19
N GLN A 42 14.67 15.60 -5.48
CA GLN A 42 13.63 15.48 -6.52
C GLN A 42 13.32 14.02 -6.88
N SER A 43 14.27 13.11 -6.70
CA SER A 43 14.10 11.68 -6.97
C SER A 43 13.39 10.93 -5.84
N ALA A 44 13.42 11.44 -4.61
CA ALA A 44 12.79 10.82 -3.45
C ALA A 44 11.26 10.82 -3.59
N THR A 45 10.65 9.65 -3.43
CA THR A 45 9.19 9.53 -3.37
C THR A 45 8.70 9.96 -1.99
N PRO A 46 7.75 10.90 -1.88
CA PRO A 46 7.17 11.27 -0.60
C PRO A 46 6.41 10.08 -0.01
N ILE A 47 6.52 9.87 1.29
CA ILE A 47 5.75 8.87 2.03
C ILE A 47 4.76 9.63 2.91
N TYR A 48 3.48 9.34 2.69
CA TYR A 48 2.38 9.87 3.47
C TYR A 48 1.92 8.84 4.49
N LYS A 49 1.30 9.30 5.57
CA LYS A 49 0.66 8.48 6.57
C LYS A 49 -0.74 9.03 6.85
N THR A 50 -1.74 8.16 6.83
CA THR A 50 -3.09 8.45 7.30
C THR A 50 -3.40 7.60 8.51
N ASN A 51 -4.29 8.05 9.40
CA ASN A 51 -4.74 7.28 10.55
C ASN A 51 -6.23 7.44 10.78
N SER A 52 -6.83 6.42 11.41
CA SER A 52 -8.22 6.39 11.82
C SER A 52 -8.31 5.78 13.21
N LEU A 53 -9.17 6.35 14.06
CA LEU A 53 -9.45 5.82 15.39
C LEU A 53 -10.76 5.04 15.34
N ILE A 54 -10.72 3.82 15.85
CA ILE A 54 -11.86 2.91 15.94
C ILE A 54 -12.13 2.65 17.40
N GLN A 55 -13.32 2.97 17.86
CA GLN A 55 -13.74 2.62 19.22
C GLN A 55 -14.36 1.21 19.18
N VAL A 56 -13.85 0.34 20.01
CA VAL A 56 -14.39 -1.02 20.21
C VAL A 56 -15.20 -1.00 21.49
N ASP A 57 -16.49 -1.25 21.37
CA ASP A 57 -17.36 -1.37 22.53
C ASP A 57 -17.00 -2.65 23.31
N LYS A 58 -16.62 -2.48 24.57
CA LYS A 58 -16.45 -3.62 25.47
C LYS A 58 -17.82 -4.24 25.68
N LYS A 59 -18.06 -5.42 25.10
CA LYS A 59 -19.22 -6.22 25.48
C LYS A 59 -19.07 -6.56 26.95
N SER A 60 -19.77 -5.84 27.82
CA SER A 60 -20.00 -6.34 29.18
C SER A 60 -20.88 -7.57 29.00
N SER A 61 -20.25 -8.76 28.97
CA SER A 61 -20.99 -10.00 29.15
C SER A 61 -21.77 -9.84 30.45
N GLY A 62 -23.09 -10.08 30.43
CA GLY A 62 -24.00 -9.91 31.58
C GLY A 62 -23.69 -10.78 32.80
N VAL A 63 -22.44 -11.07 33.04
CA VAL A 63 -21.84 -11.83 34.12
C VAL A 63 -21.63 -10.96 35.37
N SER A 64 -21.92 -9.65 35.29
CA SER A 64 -21.88 -8.75 36.45
C SER A 64 -22.79 -9.20 37.62
N ALA A 65 -23.67 -10.18 37.37
CA ALA A 65 -24.54 -10.78 38.40
C ALA A 65 -23.87 -11.89 39.21
N LEU A 66 -22.65 -12.35 38.85
CA LEU A 66 -21.98 -13.51 39.50
C LEU A 66 -20.89 -13.16 40.53
N GLY A 67 -20.77 -11.87 40.87
CA GLY A 67 -19.80 -11.41 41.88
C GLY A 67 -18.54 -10.77 41.27
N ALA A 68 -18.03 -9.73 41.94
CA ALA A 68 -16.94 -8.88 41.47
C ALA A 68 -15.63 -9.67 41.21
N ASP A 69 -15.33 -10.70 42.01
CA ASP A 69 -14.10 -11.49 41.93
C ASP A 69 -14.02 -12.37 40.68
N VAL A 70 -15.17 -12.85 40.18
CA VAL A 70 -15.23 -13.64 38.93
C VAL A 70 -15.25 -12.74 37.70
N ALA A 71 -15.85 -11.57 37.86
CA ALA A 71 -15.84 -10.56 36.80
C ALA A 71 -14.40 -10.03 36.53
N ASP A 72 -13.58 -9.84 37.58
CA ASP A 72 -12.17 -9.42 37.44
C ASP A 72 -11.29 -10.50 36.81
N LEU A 73 -11.50 -11.78 37.14
CA LEU A 73 -10.80 -12.90 36.49
C LEU A 73 -11.16 -13.08 35.03
N LEU A 74 -12.41 -12.77 34.63
CA LEU A 74 -12.87 -12.80 33.24
C LEU A 74 -12.52 -11.51 32.47
N ASN A 75 -12.38 -10.39 33.16
CA ASN A 75 -11.90 -9.13 32.60
C ASN A 75 -10.36 -9.05 32.51
N ALA A 76 -9.64 -9.92 33.21
CA ALA A 76 -8.18 -10.09 33.10
C ALA A 76 -7.74 -10.70 31.74
N GLN A 77 -8.69 -11.09 30.91
CA GLN A 77 -8.38 -11.50 29.56
C GLN A 77 -8.24 -10.22 28.71
N ASP A 78 -7.02 -9.67 28.68
CA ASP A 78 -6.55 -8.59 27.78
C ASP A 78 -6.83 -8.86 26.26
N GLY A 79 -7.76 -9.76 25.97
CA GLY A 79 -7.97 -10.35 24.65
C GLY A 79 -8.84 -9.52 23.69
N SER A 80 -9.64 -8.55 24.18
CA SER A 80 -10.62 -7.95 23.26
C SER A 80 -9.97 -7.04 22.23
N ALA A 81 -9.12 -6.10 22.64
CA ALA A 81 -8.47 -5.15 21.72
C ALA A 81 -7.46 -5.86 20.79
N GLN A 82 -6.67 -6.80 21.33
CA GLN A 82 -5.74 -7.59 20.53
C GLN A 82 -6.48 -8.51 19.53
N THR A 83 -7.59 -9.09 19.94
CA THR A 83 -8.44 -9.89 19.05
C THR A 83 -8.97 -9.05 17.89
N GLU A 84 -9.43 -7.83 18.15
CA GLU A 84 -9.92 -6.93 17.11
C GLU A 84 -8.79 -6.46 16.16
N VAL A 85 -7.58 -6.24 16.69
CA VAL A 85 -6.38 -5.98 15.86
C VAL A 85 -6.13 -7.14 14.88
N GLU A 86 -6.20 -8.39 15.36
CA GLU A 86 -6.03 -9.56 14.51
C GLU A 86 -7.17 -9.72 13.49
N ILE A 87 -8.40 -9.40 13.87
CA ILE A 87 -9.56 -9.41 12.95
C ILE A 87 -9.35 -8.40 11.83
N ILE A 88 -8.96 -7.15 12.14
CA ILE A 88 -8.68 -6.11 11.12
C ILE A 88 -7.56 -6.55 10.18
N ASN A 89 -6.51 -7.18 10.71
CA ASN A 89 -5.39 -7.71 9.93
C ASN A 89 -5.72 -9.03 9.22
N SER A 90 -6.92 -9.60 9.43
CA SER A 90 -7.27 -10.88 8.85
C SER A 90 -7.54 -10.81 7.35
N ARG A 91 -7.43 -11.96 6.68
CA ARG A 91 -7.82 -12.10 5.27
C ARG A 91 -9.29 -11.74 5.04
N MET A 92 -10.13 -11.96 6.05
CA MET A 92 -11.58 -11.71 5.97
C MET A 92 -11.88 -10.21 5.74
N ILE A 93 -11.10 -9.33 6.35
CA ILE A 93 -11.23 -7.87 6.17
C ILE A 93 -10.41 -7.37 4.98
N LEU A 94 -9.14 -7.79 4.86
CA LEU A 94 -8.23 -7.19 3.90
C LEU A 94 -8.49 -7.65 2.45
N TRP A 95 -8.87 -8.93 2.23
CA TRP A 95 -9.06 -9.43 0.89
C TRP A 95 -10.22 -8.78 0.11
N PRO A 96 -11.41 -8.60 0.69
CA PRO A 96 -12.49 -7.86 0.02
C PRO A 96 -12.08 -6.43 -0.36
N VAL A 97 -11.36 -5.73 0.52
CA VAL A 97 -10.85 -4.37 0.24
C VAL A 97 -9.84 -4.38 -0.91
N ILE A 98 -8.87 -5.30 -0.89
CA ILE A 98 -7.88 -5.47 -1.95
C ILE A 98 -8.55 -5.72 -3.29
N ASN A 99 -9.52 -6.62 -3.32
CA ASN A 99 -10.23 -6.98 -4.54
C ASN A 99 -11.10 -5.83 -5.05
N GLN A 100 -11.78 -5.10 -4.17
CA GLN A 100 -12.64 -3.97 -4.53
C GLN A 100 -11.83 -2.78 -5.06
N LEU A 101 -10.65 -2.53 -4.52
CA LEU A 101 -9.78 -1.43 -4.92
C LEU A 101 -8.69 -1.86 -5.91
N HIS A 102 -8.71 -3.11 -6.38
CA HIS A 102 -7.70 -3.66 -7.30
C HIS A 102 -6.25 -3.49 -6.81
N LEU A 103 -6.01 -3.54 -5.47
CA LEU A 103 -4.67 -3.41 -4.88
C LEU A 103 -3.76 -4.61 -5.18
N ASP A 104 -4.31 -5.64 -5.79
CA ASP A 104 -3.59 -6.82 -6.30
C ASP A 104 -3.01 -6.61 -7.71
N LEU A 105 -3.28 -5.48 -8.37
CA LEU A 105 -2.73 -5.14 -9.67
C LEU A 105 -1.57 -4.14 -9.54
N ASN A 106 -0.35 -4.59 -9.73
CA ASN A 106 0.81 -3.72 -9.82
C ASN A 106 0.99 -3.22 -11.26
N VAL A 107 1.18 -1.91 -11.41
CA VAL A 107 1.41 -1.26 -12.69
C VAL A 107 2.65 -0.39 -12.58
N ASN A 108 3.68 -0.69 -13.38
CA ASN A 108 4.92 0.07 -13.40
C ASN A 108 5.25 0.48 -14.83
N GLN A 109 5.56 1.75 -15.04
CA GLN A 109 6.00 2.23 -16.35
C GLN A 109 7.37 1.66 -16.70
N LEU A 110 7.51 1.06 -17.88
CA LEU A 110 8.79 0.69 -18.46
C LEU A 110 9.49 1.94 -19.00
N LYS A 111 10.73 2.14 -18.58
CA LYS A 111 11.60 3.20 -19.08
C LYS A 111 12.58 2.58 -20.06
N ASP A 112 12.32 2.74 -21.34
CA ASP A 112 13.11 2.08 -22.40
C ASP A 112 14.44 2.79 -22.69
N SER A 113 14.58 4.08 -22.33
CA SER A 113 15.77 4.88 -22.61
C SER A 113 16.63 5.11 -21.37
N PHE A 114 17.96 5.01 -21.53
CA PHE A 114 18.93 5.41 -20.50
C PHE A 114 18.74 6.87 -20.08
N LEU A 115 18.40 7.75 -21.03
CA LEU A 115 18.11 9.16 -20.77
C LEU A 115 16.83 9.35 -19.96
N ASP A 116 15.81 8.52 -20.13
CA ASP A 116 14.58 8.54 -19.32
C ASP A 116 14.82 8.05 -17.88
N LYS A 117 15.87 7.22 -17.68
CA LYS A 117 16.34 6.83 -16.34
C LYS A 117 17.14 7.92 -15.66
N LEU A 118 17.89 8.71 -16.45
CA LEU A 118 18.76 9.79 -15.97
C LEU A 118 17.98 11.11 -15.81
N LEU A 119 17.14 11.44 -16.79
CA LEU A 119 16.21 12.57 -16.68
C LEU A 119 15.10 12.17 -15.73
N ILE A 120 15.07 12.82 -14.58
CA ILE A 120 14.17 12.59 -13.44
C ILE A 120 12.69 12.66 -13.90
N LYS A 121 12.23 11.66 -14.60
CA LYS A 121 10.80 11.43 -14.72
C LYS A 121 10.37 10.67 -13.48
N LYS A 122 9.75 11.37 -12.55
CA LYS A 122 9.05 10.82 -11.38
C LYS A 122 8.31 9.55 -11.82
N ASN A 123 8.47 8.45 -11.11
CA ASN A 123 7.69 7.25 -11.36
C ASN A 123 6.22 7.66 -11.41
N VAL A 124 5.53 7.22 -12.45
CA VAL A 124 4.09 7.47 -12.57
C VAL A 124 3.41 6.78 -11.40
N LEU A 125 2.94 7.58 -10.45
CA LEU A 125 2.10 7.07 -9.37
C LEU A 125 0.76 6.68 -9.99
N VAL A 126 0.45 5.40 -9.97
CA VAL A 126 -0.88 4.90 -10.31
C VAL A 126 -1.77 4.99 -9.06
N SER A 127 -3.05 5.21 -9.27
CA SER A 127 -4.06 5.18 -8.22
C SER A 127 -4.93 3.95 -8.39
N HIS A 128 -5.24 3.30 -7.29
CA HIS A 128 -6.14 2.15 -7.22
C HIS A 128 -7.51 2.62 -6.75
N THR A 129 -8.54 2.28 -7.49
CA THR A 129 -9.93 2.67 -7.19
C THR A 129 -10.89 1.51 -7.49
N GLU A 130 -12.15 1.67 -7.11
CA GLU A 130 -13.20 0.69 -7.43
C GLU A 130 -13.43 0.52 -8.95
N ASN A 131 -13.07 1.53 -9.73
CA ASN A 131 -13.28 1.54 -11.20
C ASN A 131 -12.03 1.12 -11.97
N GLY A 132 -10.98 0.67 -11.28
CA GLY A 132 -9.74 0.23 -11.91
C GLY A 132 -8.49 0.91 -11.37
N VAL A 133 -7.39 0.71 -12.09
CA VAL A 133 -6.03 1.14 -11.74
C VAL A 133 -5.44 1.97 -12.86
N GLY A 134 -4.85 3.11 -12.51
CA GLY A 134 -4.18 3.91 -13.51
C GLY A 134 -3.84 5.32 -13.05
N ASN A 135 -3.46 6.14 -14.02
CA ASN A 135 -3.23 7.56 -13.86
C ASN A 135 -3.69 8.31 -15.11
N LEU A 136 -4.80 9.00 -14.99
CA LEU A 136 -5.41 9.75 -16.10
C LEU A 136 -4.51 10.88 -16.64
N LYS A 137 -3.63 11.45 -15.81
CA LYS A 137 -2.69 12.49 -16.23
C LYS A 137 -1.64 11.98 -17.23
N VAL A 138 -1.34 10.70 -17.18
CA VAL A 138 -0.43 10.01 -18.12
C VAL A 138 -1.18 9.20 -19.16
N GLY A 139 -2.52 9.25 -19.15
CA GLY A 139 -3.37 8.57 -20.10
C GLY A 139 -3.39 7.05 -19.96
N LEU A 140 -3.16 6.51 -18.75
CA LEU A 140 -3.29 5.08 -18.46
C LEU A 140 -4.49 4.84 -17.55
N TRP A 141 -5.39 3.94 -17.96
CA TRP A 141 -6.45 3.43 -17.10
C TRP A 141 -6.83 1.99 -17.48
N ILE A 142 -6.73 1.08 -16.52
CA ILE A 142 -7.08 -0.33 -16.64
C ILE A 142 -8.25 -0.59 -15.71
N ALA A 143 -9.42 -0.87 -16.29
CA ALA A 143 -10.63 -1.13 -15.53
C ALA A 143 -10.66 -2.57 -14.97
N GLU A 144 -10.11 -3.53 -15.73
CA GLU A 144 -10.09 -4.93 -15.32
C GLU A 144 -8.82 -5.61 -15.83
N PHE A 145 -8.21 -6.45 -14.99
CA PHE A 145 -7.12 -7.32 -15.38
C PHE A 145 -7.15 -8.61 -14.56
N ASN A 146 -7.60 -9.70 -15.19
CA ASN A 146 -7.67 -11.01 -14.59
C ASN A 146 -6.82 -11.99 -15.36
N VAL A 147 -6.07 -12.82 -14.64
CA VAL A 147 -5.15 -13.79 -15.21
C VAL A 147 -5.30 -15.16 -14.53
N PRO A 148 -5.00 -16.26 -15.22
CA PRO A 148 -4.94 -17.58 -14.62
C PRO A 148 -3.93 -17.67 -13.47
N LEU A 149 -4.14 -18.60 -12.55
CA LEU A 149 -3.25 -18.83 -11.39
C LEU A 149 -1.77 -19.02 -11.81
N ALA A 150 -1.52 -19.67 -12.94
CA ALA A 150 -0.17 -19.90 -13.47
C ALA A 150 0.57 -18.61 -13.86
N TYR A 151 -0.15 -17.52 -14.09
CA TYR A 151 0.41 -16.22 -14.47
C TYR A 151 0.37 -15.19 -13.33
N GLN A 152 -0.21 -15.51 -12.18
CA GLN A 152 -0.15 -14.64 -11.02
C GLN A 152 1.30 -14.43 -10.54
N ASN A 153 1.60 -13.24 -10.03
CA ASN A 153 2.94 -12.77 -9.65
C ASN A 153 3.96 -12.72 -10.80
N LYS A 154 3.52 -12.88 -12.06
CA LYS A 154 4.38 -12.74 -13.24
C LYS A 154 4.10 -11.43 -13.96
N ASN A 155 5.10 -10.96 -14.71
CA ASN A 155 5.01 -9.69 -15.42
C ASN A 155 4.44 -9.89 -16.83
N PHE A 156 3.51 -9.03 -17.19
CA PHE A 156 3.02 -8.81 -18.53
C PHE A 156 3.53 -7.46 -19.02
N VAL A 157 3.75 -7.32 -20.32
CA VAL A 157 4.09 -6.03 -20.92
C VAL A 157 2.90 -5.53 -21.72
N LEU A 158 2.37 -4.38 -21.32
CA LEU A 158 1.31 -3.65 -22.03
C LEU A 158 1.94 -2.49 -22.79
N THR A 159 1.78 -2.45 -24.11
CA THR A 159 2.32 -1.41 -24.98
C THR A 159 1.21 -0.82 -25.83
N ALA A 160 1.14 0.50 -25.93
CA ALA A 160 0.25 1.17 -26.87
C ALA A 160 0.80 1.05 -28.30
N ILE A 161 0.02 0.49 -29.22
CA ILE A 161 0.32 0.48 -30.65
C ILE A 161 -0.08 1.83 -31.24
N ASP A 162 -1.29 2.23 -30.97
CA ASP A 162 -1.89 3.51 -31.34
C ASP A 162 -2.92 3.96 -30.28
N SER A 163 -3.72 4.98 -30.58
CA SER A 163 -4.74 5.50 -29.64
C SER A 163 -5.93 4.54 -29.42
N GLN A 164 -6.09 3.52 -30.25
CA GLN A 164 -7.22 2.59 -30.20
C GLN A 164 -6.81 1.14 -29.91
N ASN A 165 -5.55 0.78 -30.13
CA ASN A 165 -5.07 -0.58 -30.03
C ASN A 165 -3.89 -0.70 -29.09
N PHE A 166 -3.85 -1.79 -28.33
CA PHE A 166 -2.75 -2.14 -27.47
C PHE A 166 -2.22 -3.54 -27.76
N LYS A 167 -0.96 -3.78 -27.42
CA LYS A 167 -0.30 -5.06 -27.44
C LYS A 167 -0.06 -5.51 -26.00
N LEU A 168 -0.45 -6.72 -25.68
CA LEU A 168 -0.17 -7.37 -24.40
C LEU A 168 0.75 -8.57 -24.66
N ILE A 169 1.90 -8.59 -24.00
CA ILE A 169 2.85 -9.70 -24.05
C ILE A 169 2.75 -10.46 -22.72
N SER A 170 2.44 -11.75 -22.79
CA SER A 170 2.35 -12.63 -21.62
C SER A 170 3.73 -13.08 -21.13
N PRO A 171 3.84 -13.64 -19.91
CA PRO A 171 5.10 -14.08 -19.33
C PRO A 171 5.80 -15.21 -20.12
N ASP A 172 5.07 -15.95 -20.92
CA ASP A 172 5.57 -17.00 -21.84
C ASP A 172 5.93 -16.48 -23.23
N GLY A 173 5.83 -15.14 -23.45
CA GLY A 173 6.19 -14.49 -24.69
C GLY A 173 5.10 -14.46 -25.76
N ALA A 174 3.89 -14.97 -25.46
CA ALA A 174 2.78 -14.85 -26.40
C ALA A 174 2.29 -13.39 -26.49
N GLU A 175 2.02 -12.96 -27.73
CA GLU A 175 1.58 -11.60 -28.04
C GLU A 175 0.09 -11.57 -28.36
N PHE A 176 -0.63 -10.65 -27.75
CA PHE A 176 -2.05 -10.43 -27.96
C PHE A 176 -2.30 -8.96 -28.32
N THR A 177 -3.23 -8.74 -29.25
CA THR A 177 -3.67 -7.38 -29.60
C THR A 177 -5.11 -7.18 -29.16
N GLY A 178 -5.36 -6.10 -28.42
CA GLY A 178 -6.67 -5.73 -27.94
C GLY A 178 -7.02 -4.28 -28.33
N LYS A 179 -8.30 -3.92 -28.19
CA LYS A 179 -8.79 -2.57 -28.41
C LYS A 179 -8.98 -1.81 -27.09
N VAL A 180 -8.56 -0.56 -27.08
CA VAL A 180 -8.83 0.36 -25.98
C VAL A 180 -10.33 0.58 -25.84
N ALA A 181 -10.80 0.81 -24.62
CA ALA A 181 -12.22 0.96 -24.23
C ALA A 181 -13.11 -0.27 -24.48
N THR A 182 -12.54 -1.43 -24.81
CA THR A 182 -13.27 -2.66 -25.03
C THR A 182 -12.69 -3.78 -24.18
N ALA A 183 -13.55 -4.58 -23.51
CA ALA A 183 -13.11 -5.77 -22.82
C ALA A 183 -12.57 -6.79 -23.81
N SER A 184 -11.37 -7.29 -23.58
CA SER A 184 -10.67 -8.26 -24.41
C SER A 184 -10.41 -9.53 -23.61
N ARG A 185 -10.69 -10.68 -24.22
CA ARG A 185 -10.42 -12.01 -23.65
C ARG A 185 -9.47 -12.77 -24.54
N PHE A 186 -8.32 -13.18 -24.00
CA PHE A 186 -7.30 -13.93 -24.72
C PHE A 186 -7.20 -15.33 -24.14
N LYS A 187 -7.23 -16.32 -25.03
CA LYS A 187 -7.02 -17.74 -24.67
C LYS A 187 -5.52 -18.05 -24.68
N THR A 188 -5.05 -18.66 -23.59
CA THR A 188 -3.68 -19.15 -23.44
C THR A 188 -3.69 -20.63 -23.07
N SER A 189 -2.53 -21.26 -23.06
CA SER A 189 -2.35 -22.63 -22.57
C SER A 189 -2.71 -22.79 -21.09
N ALA A 190 -2.57 -21.72 -20.31
CA ALA A 190 -2.83 -21.71 -18.86
C ALA A 190 -4.26 -21.27 -18.49
N GLY A 191 -5.07 -20.82 -19.46
CA GLY A 191 -6.42 -20.32 -19.24
C GLY A 191 -6.68 -18.97 -19.94
N ASN A 192 -7.74 -18.29 -19.57
CA ASN A 192 -8.12 -17.01 -20.16
C ASN A 192 -7.47 -15.83 -19.43
N ILE A 193 -7.03 -14.85 -20.21
CA ILE A 193 -6.65 -13.52 -19.71
C ILE A 193 -7.77 -12.57 -20.09
N ASP A 194 -8.37 -11.91 -19.11
CA ASP A 194 -9.38 -10.87 -19.30
C ASP A 194 -8.76 -9.51 -18.97
N ILE A 195 -8.80 -8.58 -19.92
CA ILE A 195 -8.26 -7.22 -19.75
C ILE A 195 -9.20 -6.20 -20.37
N GLN A 196 -9.44 -5.12 -19.63
CA GLN A 196 -10.13 -3.94 -20.14
C GLN A 196 -9.26 -2.69 -19.88
N VAL A 197 -8.65 -2.19 -20.95
CA VAL A 197 -7.89 -0.94 -20.94
C VAL A 197 -8.82 0.16 -21.39
N THR A 198 -9.15 1.10 -20.52
CA THR A 198 -10.07 2.21 -20.83
C THR A 198 -9.33 3.37 -21.49
N SER A 199 -8.07 3.61 -21.10
CA SER A 199 -7.23 4.65 -21.67
C SER A 199 -5.78 4.17 -21.71
N LEU A 200 -5.06 4.46 -22.80
CA LEU A 200 -3.65 4.16 -22.94
C LEU A 200 -3.00 5.17 -23.90
N ALA A 201 -2.10 5.99 -23.38
CA ALA A 201 -1.38 6.97 -24.20
C ALA A 201 -0.33 6.27 -25.09
N PRO A 202 -0.24 6.65 -26.40
CA PRO A 202 0.77 6.12 -27.31
C PRO A 202 2.20 6.41 -26.83
N GLY A 203 3.13 5.51 -27.18
CA GLY A 203 4.56 5.67 -26.90
C GLY A 203 5.00 5.28 -25.50
N TYR A 204 4.11 4.69 -24.68
CA TYR A 204 4.43 4.19 -23.35
C TYR A 204 4.22 2.67 -23.25
N SER A 205 5.10 2.02 -22.50
CA SER A 205 4.99 0.61 -22.15
C SER A 205 4.89 0.46 -20.65
N TYR A 206 4.11 -0.50 -20.18
CA TYR A 206 3.86 -0.75 -18.77
C TYR A 206 4.05 -2.22 -18.42
N ASN A 207 4.69 -2.48 -17.30
CA ASN A 207 4.67 -3.81 -16.66
C ASN A 207 3.42 -3.93 -15.80
N LEU A 208 2.62 -4.95 -16.07
CA LEU A 208 1.46 -5.34 -15.28
C LEU A 208 1.76 -6.63 -14.54
N SER A 209 1.40 -6.72 -13.28
CA SER A 209 1.52 -7.95 -12.50
C SER A 209 0.33 -8.10 -11.57
N LYS A 210 -0.45 -9.18 -11.76
CA LYS A 210 -1.55 -9.56 -10.89
C LYS A 210 -1.01 -10.41 -9.75
N LEU A 211 -1.14 -9.92 -8.52
CA LEU A 211 -0.65 -10.61 -7.34
C LEU A 211 -1.60 -11.73 -6.91
N THR A 212 -1.04 -12.76 -6.29
CA THR A 212 -1.87 -13.72 -5.54
C THR A 212 -2.51 -13.04 -4.33
N PRO A 213 -3.69 -13.53 -3.87
CA PRO A 213 -4.33 -12.98 -2.67
C PRO A 213 -3.41 -12.92 -1.44
N ALA A 214 -2.61 -13.97 -1.23
CA ALA A 214 -1.67 -14.03 -0.12
C ALA A 214 -0.61 -12.92 -0.21
N LYS A 215 -0.05 -12.69 -1.42
CA LYS A 215 0.97 -11.67 -1.65
C LYS A 215 0.42 -10.25 -1.55
N ALA A 216 -0.77 -10.03 -2.06
CA ALA A 216 -1.46 -8.73 -1.97
C ALA A 216 -1.77 -8.36 -0.50
N ILE A 217 -2.27 -9.32 0.30
CA ILE A 217 -2.50 -9.14 1.73
C ILE A 217 -1.19 -8.85 2.47
N GLU A 218 -0.13 -9.61 2.18
CA GLU A 218 1.19 -9.40 2.78
C GLU A 218 1.70 -7.97 2.50
N ASN A 219 1.58 -7.52 1.25
CA ASN A 219 2.00 -6.16 0.85
C ASN A 219 1.19 -5.07 1.57
N LEU A 220 -0.12 -5.24 1.69
CA LEU A 220 -0.96 -4.28 2.40
C LEU A 220 -0.62 -4.26 3.90
N ARG A 221 -0.42 -5.42 4.54
CA ARG A 221 -0.04 -5.52 5.96
C ARG A 221 1.30 -4.86 6.29
N LYS A 222 2.27 -4.85 5.38
CA LYS A 222 3.56 -4.17 5.60
C LYS A 222 3.42 -2.67 5.85
N ASN A 223 2.37 -2.08 5.28
CA ASN A 223 2.12 -0.64 5.34
C ASN A 223 0.97 -0.29 6.30
N LEU A 224 0.21 -1.29 6.76
CA LEU A 224 -0.89 -1.15 7.71
C LEU A 224 -0.39 -1.45 9.13
N ALA A 225 -0.54 -0.50 10.02
CA ALA A 225 -0.30 -0.70 11.45
C ALA A 225 -1.60 -0.47 12.22
N VAL A 226 -1.98 -1.44 13.03
CA VAL A 226 -3.16 -1.38 13.90
C VAL A 226 -2.71 -1.71 15.31
N ALA A 227 -2.99 -0.83 16.27
CA ALA A 227 -2.63 -1.02 17.67
C ALA A 227 -3.64 -0.34 18.59
N GLU A 228 -3.76 -0.83 19.82
CA GLU A 228 -4.56 -0.15 20.84
C GLU A 228 -3.87 1.15 21.28
N LYS A 229 -4.62 2.26 21.29
CA LYS A 229 -4.15 3.57 21.73
C LYS A 229 -4.29 3.70 23.26
N GLY A 230 -3.22 3.45 23.97
CA GLY A 230 -3.21 3.39 25.44
C GLY A 230 -3.42 1.97 25.93
N LYS A 231 -3.51 1.81 27.26
CA LYS A 231 -3.75 0.50 27.88
C LYS A 231 -5.23 0.35 28.20
N GLN A 232 -5.86 -0.69 27.71
CA GLN A 232 -7.25 -1.07 28.03
C GLN A 232 -8.29 0.02 27.71
N THR A 233 -7.99 0.89 26.74
CA THR A 233 -8.93 1.98 26.33
C THR A 233 -10.06 1.48 25.45
N GLY A 234 -9.85 0.36 24.75
CA GLY A 234 -10.75 -0.09 23.69
C GLY A 234 -10.73 0.81 22.44
N ILE A 235 -9.75 1.71 22.34
CA ILE A 235 -9.57 2.56 21.16
C ILE A 235 -8.42 1.99 20.33
N LEU A 236 -8.70 1.62 19.08
CA LEU A 236 -7.70 1.17 18.13
C LEU A 236 -7.28 2.35 17.24
N ASP A 237 -5.97 2.54 17.07
CA ASP A 237 -5.37 3.44 16.09
C ASP A 237 -4.91 2.59 14.89
N ALA A 238 -5.62 2.72 13.78
CA ALA A 238 -5.27 2.11 12.51
C ALA A 238 -4.58 3.15 11.64
N SER A 239 -3.39 2.86 11.14
CA SER A 239 -2.65 3.77 10.27
C SER A 239 -2.10 3.06 9.04
N LEU A 240 -2.12 3.76 7.90
CA LEU A 240 -1.62 3.26 6.62
C LEU A 240 -0.61 4.23 6.03
N THR A 241 0.50 3.71 5.52
CA THR A 241 1.55 4.49 4.87
C THR A 241 1.63 4.17 3.37
N GLY A 242 1.99 5.17 2.55
CA GLY A 242 2.15 4.98 1.10
C GLY A 242 2.55 6.24 0.37
N ALA A 243 2.80 6.12 -0.92
CA ALA A 243 3.27 7.22 -1.76
C ALA A 243 2.14 8.11 -2.29
N ASN A 244 0.90 7.63 -2.28
CA ASN A 244 -0.29 8.35 -2.77
C ASN A 244 -1.24 8.60 -1.59
N GLN A 245 -1.41 9.87 -1.21
CA GLN A 245 -2.23 10.29 -0.08
C GLN A 245 -3.70 9.90 -0.24
N ASP A 246 -4.26 10.10 -1.42
CA ASP A 246 -5.68 9.81 -1.68
C ASP A 246 -5.94 8.29 -1.61
N GLU A 247 -5.03 7.49 -2.19
CA GLU A 247 -5.12 6.03 -2.19
C GLU A 247 -5.08 5.45 -0.77
N ILE A 248 -4.10 5.88 0.06
CA ILE A 248 -4.00 5.35 1.44
C ILE A 248 -5.20 5.76 2.29
N THR A 249 -5.71 6.98 2.10
CA THR A 249 -6.89 7.47 2.83
C THR A 249 -8.14 6.69 2.43
N HIS A 250 -8.33 6.46 1.13
CA HIS A 250 -9.45 5.68 0.63
C HIS A 250 -9.37 4.21 1.06
N THR A 251 -8.18 3.61 0.98
CA THR A 251 -7.93 2.23 1.40
C THR A 251 -8.19 2.05 2.90
N LEU A 252 -7.65 2.93 3.74
CA LEU A 252 -7.89 2.85 5.19
C LEU A 252 -9.37 3.01 5.55
N THR A 253 -10.05 3.97 4.91
CA THR A 253 -11.51 4.17 5.09
C THR A 253 -12.29 2.91 4.71
N ARG A 254 -11.90 2.21 3.64
CA ARG A 254 -12.54 0.95 3.24
C ARG A 254 -12.26 -0.19 4.21
N ILE A 255 -11.06 -0.29 4.76
CA ILE A 255 -10.72 -1.27 5.80
C ILE A 255 -11.59 -1.06 7.02
N VAL A 256 -11.69 0.18 7.52
CA VAL A 256 -12.53 0.53 8.68
C VAL A 256 -13.99 0.19 8.41
N LYS A 257 -14.52 0.60 7.27
CA LYS A 257 -15.91 0.31 6.89
C LYS A 257 -16.18 -1.19 6.76
N MET A 258 -15.26 -1.97 6.21
CA MET A 258 -15.39 -3.42 6.12
C MET A 258 -15.41 -4.06 7.51
N TYR A 259 -14.55 -3.59 8.41
CA TYR A 259 -14.54 -4.03 9.81
C TYR A 259 -15.86 -3.69 10.53
N GLU A 260 -16.37 -2.46 10.39
CA GLU A 260 -17.65 -2.05 10.97
C GLU A 260 -18.80 -2.92 10.47
N THR A 261 -18.87 -3.17 9.16
CA THR A 261 -19.89 -4.04 8.56
C THR A 261 -19.82 -5.45 9.14
N GLN A 262 -18.62 -6.02 9.23
CA GLN A 262 -18.41 -7.35 9.80
C GLN A 262 -18.81 -7.44 11.28
N ASN A 263 -18.54 -6.38 12.04
CA ASN A 263 -18.91 -6.31 13.45
C ASN A 263 -20.43 -6.21 13.65
N LEU A 264 -21.09 -5.43 12.81
CA LEU A 264 -22.57 -5.32 12.79
C LEU A 264 -23.23 -6.67 12.42
N ASP A 265 -22.72 -7.34 11.40
CA ASP A 265 -23.24 -8.66 10.98
C ASP A 265 -23.11 -9.70 12.09
N LYS A 266 -21.97 -9.72 12.79
CA LYS A 266 -21.73 -10.59 13.95
C LYS A 266 -22.70 -10.29 15.08
N SER A 267 -22.88 -9.02 15.43
CA SER A 267 -23.81 -8.59 16.50
C SER A 267 -25.26 -8.94 16.18
N SER A 268 -25.68 -8.73 14.93
CA SER A 268 -27.02 -9.08 14.44
C SER A 268 -27.27 -10.59 14.50
N ALA A 269 -26.32 -11.41 14.07
CA ALA A 269 -26.41 -12.86 14.12
C ALA A 269 -26.49 -13.40 15.57
N GLU A 270 -25.75 -12.81 16.50
CA GLU A 270 -25.80 -13.15 17.92
C GLU A 270 -27.17 -12.81 18.54
N THR A 271 -27.70 -11.62 18.24
CA THR A 271 -29.03 -11.18 18.71
C THR A 271 -30.13 -12.11 18.20
N THR A 272 -30.09 -12.51 16.92
CA THR A 272 -31.05 -13.43 16.32
C THR A 272 -31.03 -14.81 16.99
N LYS A 273 -29.83 -15.34 17.28
CA LYS A 273 -29.64 -16.62 18.00
C LYS A 273 -30.20 -16.54 19.41
N THR A 274 -29.99 -15.43 20.12
CA THR A 274 -30.49 -15.22 21.47
C THR A 274 -32.00 -15.15 21.49
N LEU A 275 -32.62 -14.43 20.55
CA LEU A 275 -34.07 -14.36 20.40
C LEU A 275 -34.70 -15.75 20.10
N ALA A 276 -34.07 -16.51 19.21
CA ALA A 276 -34.51 -17.88 18.92
C ALA A 276 -34.45 -18.78 20.17
N SER A 277 -33.37 -18.71 20.95
CA SER A 277 -33.23 -19.53 22.18
C SER A 277 -34.28 -19.16 23.25
N VAL A 278 -34.57 -17.87 23.43
CA VAL A 278 -35.61 -17.39 24.36
C VAL A 278 -36.98 -17.83 23.91
N SER A 279 -37.29 -17.79 22.60
CA SER A 279 -38.56 -18.27 22.06
C SER A 279 -38.78 -19.77 22.29
N TYR A 280 -37.71 -20.58 22.19
CA TYR A 280 -37.82 -22.04 22.50
C TYR A 280 -38.06 -22.30 23.99
N THR A 281 -37.47 -21.53 24.90
CA THR A 281 -37.68 -21.70 26.35
C THR A 281 -39.09 -21.27 26.79
N HIS A 282 -39.73 -20.32 26.13
CA HIS A 282 -41.11 -19.91 26.42
C HIS A 282 -42.18 -20.86 25.86
N LEU A 283 -41.87 -21.69 24.84
CA LEU A 283 -42.77 -22.67 24.26
C LEU A 283 -42.80 -24.02 24.99
N THR A 284 -41.88 -24.24 25.93
CA THR A 284 -41.71 -25.49 26.69
C THR A 284 -42.20 -25.38 28.15
N LEU A 285 -42.85 -24.31 28.53
CA LEU A 285 -43.58 -24.12 29.79
C LEU A 285 -45.10 -24.05 29.50
#